data_67cfeab6891863ac93926cf24864b2f6
#
_entry.id   67cfeab6891863ac93926cf24864b2f6
#
_cell.length_a   1.000
_cell.length_b   1.000
_cell.length_c   1.000
_cell.angle_alpha   90.00
_cell.angle_beta   90.00
_cell.angle_gamma   90.00
#
_symmetry.space_group_name_H-M   'P 1'
#
loop_
_entity.id
_entity.type
_entity.pdbx_description
1 polymer ?
#
loop_
_entity_poly.entity_id
_entity_poly.type
_entity_poly.pdbx_seq_one_letter_code
_entity_poly.pdbx_strand_id
1 'polypeptide(L)'
;MKNCFFLWTLLLALAVVSSCDEVWVGPESINTPKTNFDLFWQAFDRHYAYFSIKEVDWDSVYQAYQPRIHPNMTDEELFAILTEIGRLLQDGHYYVVSNDLTLSFSYFGASPRNAIPTHPFPAISYLEEEKQINSFISYARVRDTDVGYLRITSFEGELEDYQTIDAIIDALAGTRALIVDARTTRGGDTDLAKVIASRFANQPHEYRRYKYRNGPNRDEFTDWITDVVVPEGEGHYPHPVVVLTDRRCFSACEGFVLMMQALPDVVTLGDTTFGGTARAVWQELPNGWSYRVSTWFVVQPNGQVVEGRGIAPDISAPYVQVDSFDIQDNAMDRAIELLGEIG
;
A
#
# COMPACT_ATOMS: atom_id res chain seq x y z
N MET A 1 45.68 -57.03 0.39
CA MET A 1 44.52 -56.58 1.10
C MET A 1 44.31 -55.13 0.70
N LYS A 2 43.33 -54.87 -0.16
CA LYS A 2 43.10 -53.59 -0.81
C LYS A 2 41.88 -52.94 -0.14
N ASN A 3 42.05 -51.81 0.52
CA ASN A 3 40.95 -51.01 1.08
C ASN A 3 40.42 -50.05 0.02
N CYS A 4 39.15 -50.24 -0.40
CA CYS A 4 38.42 -49.29 -1.20
C CYS A 4 37.74 -48.26 -0.26
N PHE A 5 38.14 -47.00 -0.35
CA PHE A 5 37.41 -45.88 0.20
C PHE A 5 36.33 -45.45 -0.81
N PHE A 6 35.07 -45.56 -0.39
CA PHE A 6 33.92 -45.00 -1.11
C PHE A 6 33.76 -43.53 -0.69
N LEU A 7 34.04 -42.61 -1.62
CA LEU A 7 33.71 -41.17 -1.45
C LEU A 7 32.24 -40.98 -1.84
N TRP A 8 31.44 -40.65 -0.86
CA TRP A 8 30.08 -40.12 -1.09
C TRP A 8 30.18 -38.63 -1.30
N THR A 9 30.03 -38.18 -2.54
CA THR A 9 29.81 -36.76 -2.85
C THR A 9 28.35 -36.43 -2.69
N LEU A 10 28.05 -35.68 -1.62
CA LEU A 10 26.74 -35.08 -1.36
C LEU A 10 26.57 -33.89 -2.32
N LEU A 11 25.76 -34.05 -3.37
CA LEU A 11 25.30 -32.93 -4.19
C LEU A 11 24.21 -32.21 -3.43
N LEU A 12 24.56 -31.07 -2.80
CA LEU A 12 23.58 -30.08 -2.31
C LEU A 12 23.03 -29.37 -3.55
N ALA A 13 21.81 -29.72 -3.96
CA ALA A 13 21.05 -28.92 -4.90
C ALA A 13 20.58 -27.66 -4.15
N LEU A 14 21.24 -26.51 -4.35
CA LEU A 14 20.68 -25.20 -4.01
C LEU A 14 19.45 -24.98 -4.92
N ALA A 15 18.28 -25.16 -4.37
CA ALA A 15 17.07 -24.62 -4.96
C ALA A 15 17.12 -23.09 -4.75
N VAL A 16 17.61 -22.38 -5.76
CA VAL A 16 17.40 -20.94 -5.86
C VAL A 16 15.90 -20.76 -6.09
N VAL A 17 15.16 -20.47 -5.03
CA VAL A 17 13.78 -19.99 -5.16
C VAL A 17 13.88 -18.56 -5.66
N SER A 18 14.01 -18.42 -6.97
CA SER A 18 13.77 -17.16 -7.66
C SER A 18 12.29 -16.85 -7.46
N SER A 19 11.99 -15.87 -6.61
CA SER A 19 10.68 -15.22 -6.54
C SER A 19 10.55 -14.39 -7.83
N CYS A 20 10.35 -15.05 -8.95
CA CYS A 20 9.80 -14.41 -10.12
C CYS A 20 8.32 -14.21 -9.83
N ASP A 21 7.86 -12.97 -9.72
CA ASP A 21 6.46 -12.64 -9.96
C ASP A 21 6.13 -13.23 -11.34
N GLU A 22 5.41 -14.36 -11.36
CA GLU A 22 5.03 -15.01 -12.61
C GLU A 22 4.12 -14.05 -13.36
N VAL A 23 4.69 -13.29 -14.28
CA VAL A 23 3.92 -12.70 -15.39
C VAL A 23 3.40 -13.91 -16.18
N TRP A 24 2.12 -14.22 -15.99
CA TRP A 24 1.47 -15.30 -16.71
C TRP A 24 1.28 -14.85 -18.16
N VAL A 25 2.28 -15.13 -19.00
CA VAL A 25 2.16 -15.01 -20.46
C VAL A 25 1.34 -16.20 -20.90
N GLY A 26 0.05 -15.99 -21.17
CA GLY A 26 -0.81 -17.00 -21.78
C GLY A 26 -0.26 -17.41 -23.16
N PRO A 27 -0.77 -18.51 -23.77
CA PRO A 27 -0.37 -18.91 -25.12
C PRO A 27 -0.52 -17.72 -26.06
N GLU A 28 0.40 -17.54 -27.04
CA GLU A 28 0.37 -16.45 -28.02
C GLU A 28 -1.04 -16.29 -28.60
N SER A 29 -1.79 -15.38 -28.02
CA SER A 29 -3.15 -15.11 -28.43
C SER A 29 -3.10 -14.09 -29.57
N ILE A 30 -3.92 -14.29 -30.58
CA ILE A 30 -4.02 -13.35 -31.72
C ILE A 30 -4.41 -11.99 -31.15
N ASN A 31 -3.58 -10.97 -31.40
CA ASN A 31 -3.90 -9.60 -30.99
C ASN A 31 -5.07 -9.05 -31.79
N THR A 32 -6.25 -9.06 -31.18
CA THR A 32 -7.46 -8.38 -31.67
C THR A 32 -8.14 -7.66 -30.51
N PRO A 33 -8.92 -6.60 -30.76
CA PRO A 33 -9.68 -5.93 -29.70
C PRO A 33 -10.54 -6.90 -28.87
N LYS A 34 -11.16 -7.88 -29.54
CA LYS A 34 -11.99 -8.88 -28.86
C LYS A 34 -11.14 -9.77 -27.93
N THR A 35 -10.01 -10.25 -28.40
CA THR A 35 -9.12 -11.12 -27.60
C THR A 35 -8.58 -10.36 -26.39
N ASN A 36 -8.14 -9.10 -26.58
CA ASN A 36 -7.68 -8.26 -25.47
C ASN A 36 -8.78 -8.04 -24.43
N PHE A 37 -10.00 -7.71 -24.87
CA PHE A 37 -11.13 -7.54 -23.95
C PHE A 37 -11.50 -8.85 -23.21
N ASP A 38 -11.58 -9.98 -23.93
CA ASP A 38 -11.94 -11.27 -23.34
C ASP A 38 -10.88 -11.71 -22.29
N LEU A 39 -9.60 -11.56 -22.57
CA LEU A 39 -8.52 -11.90 -21.62
C LEU A 39 -8.52 -10.96 -20.41
N PHE A 40 -8.74 -9.66 -20.63
CA PHE A 40 -8.91 -8.71 -19.52
C PHE A 40 -10.07 -9.14 -18.62
N TRP A 41 -11.26 -9.40 -19.20
CA TRP A 41 -12.43 -9.82 -18.43
C TRP A 41 -12.16 -11.12 -17.67
N GLN A 42 -11.56 -12.14 -18.32
CA GLN A 42 -11.24 -13.44 -17.72
C GLN A 42 -10.21 -13.30 -16.57
N ALA A 43 -9.23 -12.43 -16.68
CA ALA A 43 -8.26 -12.20 -15.61
C ALA A 43 -8.94 -11.65 -14.35
N PHE A 44 -9.84 -10.67 -14.49
CA PHE A 44 -10.64 -10.20 -13.37
C PHE A 44 -11.58 -11.30 -12.84
N ASP A 45 -12.30 -12.00 -13.71
CA ASP A 45 -13.20 -13.09 -13.32
C ASP A 45 -12.48 -14.13 -12.44
N ARG A 46 -11.26 -14.48 -12.81
CA ARG A 46 -10.46 -15.50 -12.13
C ARG A 46 -9.80 -15.02 -10.86
N HIS A 47 -9.30 -13.78 -10.83
CA HIS A 47 -8.36 -13.32 -9.80
C HIS A 47 -8.87 -12.19 -8.92
N TYR A 48 -9.83 -11.40 -9.36
CA TYR A 48 -10.29 -10.23 -8.60
C TYR A 48 -11.00 -10.65 -7.31
N ALA A 49 -10.54 -10.09 -6.18
CA ALA A 49 -10.99 -10.53 -4.86
C ALA A 49 -12.22 -9.79 -4.31
N TYR A 50 -12.65 -8.68 -4.93
CA TYR A 50 -13.56 -7.74 -4.29
C TYR A 50 -14.96 -7.63 -4.92
N PHE A 51 -15.34 -8.50 -5.86
CA PHE A 51 -16.67 -8.42 -6.48
C PHE A 51 -17.82 -8.35 -5.46
N SER A 52 -17.74 -9.15 -4.38
CA SER A 52 -18.80 -9.22 -3.38
C SER A 52 -18.98 -7.92 -2.59
N ILE A 53 -17.92 -7.14 -2.38
CA ILE A 53 -18.00 -5.87 -1.63
C ILE A 53 -18.17 -4.64 -2.53
N LYS A 54 -17.83 -4.76 -3.81
CA LYS A 54 -18.07 -3.70 -4.81
C LYS A 54 -19.48 -3.81 -5.40
N GLU A 55 -20.20 -4.88 -5.08
CA GLU A 55 -21.55 -5.16 -5.61
C GLU A 55 -21.61 -5.12 -7.14
N VAL A 56 -20.52 -5.57 -7.80
CA VAL A 56 -20.39 -5.61 -9.26
C VAL A 56 -20.72 -7.01 -9.76
N ASP A 57 -21.81 -7.11 -10.53
CA ASP A 57 -22.12 -8.29 -11.32
C ASP A 57 -21.22 -8.33 -12.56
N TRP A 58 -20.16 -9.14 -12.48
CA TRP A 58 -19.14 -9.20 -13.51
C TRP A 58 -19.62 -9.79 -14.83
N ASP A 59 -20.62 -10.68 -14.80
CA ASP A 59 -21.26 -11.23 -16.00
C ASP A 59 -22.09 -10.16 -16.71
N SER A 60 -22.81 -9.33 -15.97
CA SER A 60 -23.51 -8.17 -16.50
C SER A 60 -22.56 -7.16 -17.13
N VAL A 61 -21.35 -6.96 -16.56
CA VAL A 61 -20.29 -6.14 -17.18
C VAL A 61 -19.90 -6.72 -18.55
N TYR A 62 -19.66 -8.04 -18.65
CA TYR A 62 -19.35 -8.65 -19.94
C TYR A 62 -20.47 -8.42 -20.96
N GLN A 63 -21.72 -8.71 -20.56
CA GLN A 63 -22.89 -8.54 -21.45
C GLN A 63 -23.07 -7.09 -21.93
N ALA A 64 -22.76 -6.13 -21.10
CA ALA A 64 -22.90 -4.71 -21.45
C ALA A 64 -21.77 -4.20 -22.39
N TYR A 65 -20.53 -4.67 -22.20
CA TYR A 65 -19.39 -4.12 -22.92
C TYR A 65 -18.97 -4.95 -24.14
N GLN A 66 -19.10 -6.28 -24.11
CA GLN A 66 -18.71 -7.15 -25.22
C GLN A 66 -19.36 -6.77 -26.57
N PRO A 67 -20.67 -6.39 -26.66
CA PRO A 67 -21.27 -5.95 -27.93
C PRO A 67 -20.70 -4.64 -28.50
N ARG A 68 -19.98 -3.86 -27.71
CA ARG A 68 -19.30 -2.64 -28.13
C ARG A 68 -17.92 -2.93 -28.78
N ILE A 69 -17.42 -4.16 -28.65
CA ILE A 69 -16.11 -4.57 -29.19
C ILE A 69 -16.28 -5.03 -30.63
N HIS A 70 -15.60 -4.38 -31.56
CA HIS A 70 -15.65 -4.71 -32.97
C HIS A 70 -14.24 -4.72 -33.62
N PRO A 71 -14.05 -5.45 -34.74
CA PRO A 71 -12.70 -5.67 -35.29
C PRO A 71 -11.94 -4.40 -35.72
N ASN A 72 -12.66 -3.35 -36.03
CA ASN A 72 -12.10 -2.08 -36.57
C ASN A 72 -12.04 -0.96 -35.53
N MET A 73 -12.21 -1.29 -34.22
CA MET A 73 -12.08 -0.26 -33.19
C MET A 73 -10.62 0.15 -33.00
N THR A 74 -10.41 1.42 -32.64
CA THR A 74 -9.08 1.95 -32.37
C THR A 74 -8.61 1.56 -30.95
N ASP A 75 -7.33 1.75 -30.68
CA ASP A 75 -6.76 1.54 -29.36
C ASP A 75 -7.40 2.49 -28.32
N GLU A 76 -7.68 3.74 -28.70
CA GLU A 76 -8.34 4.71 -27.83
C GLU A 76 -9.77 4.29 -27.47
N GLU A 77 -10.52 3.69 -28.42
CA GLU A 77 -11.87 3.19 -28.18
C GLU A 77 -11.85 1.99 -27.23
N LEU A 78 -10.94 1.04 -27.41
CA LEU A 78 -10.76 -0.09 -26.48
C LEU A 78 -10.30 0.42 -25.11
N PHE A 79 -9.34 1.33 -25.06
CA PHE A 79 -8.83 1.91 -23.82
C PHE A 79 -9.93 2.63 -23.02
N ALA A 80 -10.80 3.38 -23.72
CA ALA A 80 -11.94 4.04 -23.10
C ALA A 80 -12.89 3.04 -22.43
N ILE A 81 -13.14 1.88 -23.04
CA ILE A 81 -13.95 0.80 -22.46
C ILE A 81 -13.30 0.26 -21.17
N LEU A 82 -11.99 -0.05 -21.21
CA LEU A 82 -11.29 -0.54 -20.02
C LEU A 82 -11.29 0.53 -18.90
N THR A 83 -11.17 1.80 -19.26
CA THR A 83 -11.28 2.92 -18.31
C THR A 83 -12.67 3.01 -17.68
N GLU A 84 -13.74 2.88 -18.47
CA GLU A 84 -15.12 2.84 -17.95
C GLU A 84 -15.30 1.70 -16.94
N ILE A 85 -14.80 0.51 -17.26
CA ILE A 85 -14.85 -0.66 -16.35
C ILE A 85 -14.06 -0.37 -15.06
N GLY A 86 -12.89 0.22 -15.15
CA GLY A 86 -12.10 0.63 -13.97
C GLY A 86 -12.84 1.61 -13.06
N ARG A 87 -13.63 2.50 -13.64
CA ARG A 87 -14.50 3.43 -12.88
C ARG A 87 -15.65 2.71 -12.18
N LEU A 88 -16.20 1.64 -12.77
CA LEU A 88 -17.22 0.80 -12.14
C LEU A 88 -16.66 0.03 -10.93
N LEU A 89 -15.45 -0.51 -11.04
CA LEU A 89 -14.82 -1.27 -9.98
C LEU A 89 -14.47 -0.42 -8.76
N GLN A 90 -14.21 0.87 -8.94
CA GLN A 90 -13.83 1.79 -7.86
C GLN A 90 -12.69 1.24 -6.98
N ASP A 91 -11.74 0.55 -7.61
CA ASP A 91 -10.59 -0.05 -6.95
C ASP A 91 -9.36 0.87 -7.08
N GLY A 92 -8.78 1.24 -5.93
CA GLY A 92 -7.61 2.12 -5.91
C GLY A 92 -6.40 1.56 -6.65
N HIS A 93 -6.27 0.24 -6.73
CA HIS A 93 -5.20 -0.42 -7.46
C HIS A 93 -5.47 -0.63 -8.94
N TYR A 94 -6.72 -0.37 -9.40
CA TYR A 94 -7.01 -0.45 -10.83
C TYR A 94 -6.15 0.52 -11.62
N TYR A 95 -5.34 -0.03 -12.47
CA TYR A 95 -4.46 0.70 -13.38
C TYR A 95 -4.44 -0.01 -14.72
N VAL A 96 -4.51 0.75 -15.80
CA VAL A 96 -4.31 0.27 -17.17
C VAL A 96 -3.45 1.27 -17.93
N VAL A 97 -2.51 0.76 -18.73
CA VAL A 97 -1.54 1.59 -19.43
C VAL A 97 -1.13 0.94 -20.75
N SER A 98 -1.00 1.74 -21.82
CA SER A 98 -0.41 1.29 -23.07
C SER A 98 1.12 1.16 -22.94
N ASN A 99 1.73 0.30 -23.77
CA ASN A 99 3.17 0.05 -23.76
C ASN A 99 4.02 1.31 -24.08
N ASP A 100 3.47 2.25 -24.84
CA ASP A 100 4.11 3.53 -25.18
C ASP A 100 3.80 4.64 -24.15
N LEU A 101 3.02 4.34 -23.11
CA LEU A 101 2.58 5.23 -22.04
C LEU A 101 1.71 6.41 -22.49
N THR A 102 1.25 6.44 -23.74
CA THR A 102 0.39 7.52 -24.25
C THR A 102 -1.03 7.45 -23.71
N LEU A 103 -1.52 6.24 -23.43
CA LEU A 103 -2.80 5.98 -22.79
C LEU A 103 -2.54 5.41 -21.39
N SER A 104 -3.06 6.08 -20.37
CA SER A 104 -2.97 5.59 -19.00
C SER A 104 -4.17 6.02 -18.16
N PHE A 105 -4.64 5.13 -17.28
CA PHE A 105 -5.69 5.42 -16.32
C PHE A 105 -5.40 4.74 -14.98
N SER A 106 -5.50 5.52 -13.90
CA SER A 106 -5.43 5.06 -12.51
C SER A 106 -6.67 5.53 -11.76
N TYR A 107 -7.41 4.60 -11.17
CA TYR A 107 -8.56 4.98 -10.33
C TYR A 107 -8.09 5.79 -9.11
N PHE A 108 -7.00 5.39 -8.44
CA PHE A 108 -6.39 6.16 -7.35
C PHE A 108 -6.06 7.58 -7.78
N GLY A 109 -5.42 7.76 -8.95
CA GLY A 109 -5.08 9.08 -9.49
C GLY A 109 -6.28 9.95 -9.83
N ALA A 110 -7.38 9.33 -10.28
CA ALA A 110 -8.60 10.03 -10.71
C ALA A 110 -9.59 10.31 -9.58
N SER A 111 -9.43 9.69 -8.40
CA SER A 111 -10.37 9.82 -7.28
C SER A 111 -10.15 11.13 -6.53
N PRO A 112 -11.21 11.94 -6.29
CA PRO A 112 -11.10 13.15 -5.49
C PRO A 112 -10.82 12.81 -4.01
N ARG A 113 -9.95 13.60 -3.36
CA ARG A 113 -9.59 13.41 -1.95
C ARG A 113 -9.43 14.74 -1.25
N ASN A 114 -9.91 14.77 -0.02
CA ASN A 114 -9.49 15.80 0.93
C ASN A 114 -8.17 15.33 1.56
N ALA A 115 -7.06 16.00 1.26
CA ALA A 115 -5.75 15.65 1.75
C ALA A 115 -4.89 16.89 1.92
N ILE A 116 -3.92 16.80 2.83
CA ILE A 116 -2.99 17.89 3.11
C ILE A 116 -2.18 18.25 1.85
N PRO A 117 -1.90 19.56 1.60
CA PRO A 117 -1.05 19.97 0.50
C PRO A 117 0.36 19.38 0.58
N THR A 118 0.95 19.05 -0.57
CA THR A 118 2.32 18.58 -0.63
C THR A 118 3.33 19.72 -0.78
N HIS A 119 2.88 20.89 -1.25
CA HIS A 119 3.70 22.09 -1.42
C HIS A 119 2.87 23.37 -1.18
N PRO A 120 3.30 24.25 -0.24
CA PRO A 120 4.20 23.92 0.86
C PRO A 120 3.58 22.86 1.77
N PHE A 121 4.42 21.96 2.34
CA PHE A 121 3.95 20.96 3.27
C PHE A 121 3.82 21.62 4.66
N PRO A 122 2.62 21.67 5.28
CA PRO A 122 2.38 22.51 6.46
C PRO A 122 3.22 22.15 7.68
N ALA A 123 3.50 20.85 7.89
CA ALA A 123 4.27 20.41 9.05
C ALA A 123 5.67 21.05 9.15
N ILE A 124 6.24 21.50 8.03
CA ILE A 124 7.60 22.12 8.03
C ILE A 124 7.68 23.34 8.96
N SER A 125 6.59 24.10 9.12
CA SER A 125 6.58 25.27 10.00
C SER A 125 6.74 24.92 11.49
N TYR A 126 6.41 23.68 11.87
CA TYR A 126 6.51 23.16 13.24
C TYR A 126 7.89 22.58 13.56
N LEU A 127 8.75 22.38 12.56
CA LEU A 127 9.96 21.60 12.71
C LEU A 127 11.20 22.52 12.92
N GLU A 128 12.16 22.03 13.67
CA GLU A 128 13.54 22.49 13.58
C GLU A 128 14.13 22.13 12.19
N GLU A 129 15.44 22.12 12.04
CA GLU A 129 16.08 21.71 10.79
C GLU A 129 15.75 20.25 10.46
N GLU A 130 14.97 20.04 9.38
CA GLU A 130 14.62 18.71 8.88
C GLU A 130 15.85 18.08 8.20
N LYS A 131 16.21 16.87 8.62
CA LYS A 131 17.32 16.09 8.07
C LYS A 131 16.79 15.05 7.10
N GLN A 132 17.04 15.25 5.83
CA GLN A 132 16.74 14.28 4.79
C GLN A 132 17.76 13.14 4.84
N ILE A 133 17.31 11.90 4.97
CA ILE A 133 18.16 10.71 5.00
C ILE A 133 18.29 10.11 3.61
N ASN A 134 17.15 9.91 2.93
CA ASN A 134 17.07 9.44 1.55
C ASN A 134 15.86 10.06 0.87
N SER A 135 15.46 9.60 -0.31
CA SER A 135 14.32 10.15 -1.05
C SER A 135 12.97 9.95 -0.35
N PHE A 136 12.88 9.06 0.64
CA PHE A 136 11.63 8.60 1.25
C PHE A 136 11.49 8.96 2.72
N ILE A 137 12.60 9.20 3.41
CA ILE A 137 12.63 9.33 4.87
C ILE A 137 13.39 10.59 5.27
N SER A 138 12.77 11.38 6.14
CA SER A 138 13.39 12.51 6.84
C SER A 138 12.98 12.53 8.30
N TYR A 139 13.76 13.20 9.14
CA TYR A 139 13.43 13.38 10.55
C TYR A 139 13.84 14.76 11.06
N ALA A 140 13.22 15.18 12.15
CA ALA A 140 13.47 16.45 12.82
C ALA A 140 13.12 16.37 14.31
N ARG A 141 13.23 17.50 15.02
CA ARG A 141 12.54 17.76 16.28
C ARG A 141 11.42 18.76 16.05
N VAL A 142 10.33 18.61 16.80
CA VAL A 142 9.27 19.63 16.85
C VAL A 142 9.78 20.80 17.69
N ARG A 143 9.68 22.01 17.14
CA ARG A 143 10.17 23.26 17.78
C ARG A 143 9.62 23.42 19.19
N ASP A 144 10.47 23.90 20.08
CA ASP A 144 10.11 24.24 21.47
C ASP A 144 9.51 23.07 22.26
N THR A 145 9.82 21.80 21.85
CA THR A 145 9.34 20.58 22.51
C THR A 145 10.43 19.51 22.61
N ASP A 146 10.16 18.47 23.41
CA ASP A 146 10.97 17.25 23.45
C ASP A 146 10.38 16.13 22.56
N VAL A 147 9.67 16.48 21.49
CA VAL A 147 9.01 15.53 20.57
C VAL A 147 9.85 15.39 19.31
N GLY A 148 10.09 14.13 18.92
CA GLY A 148 10.70 13.79 17.63
C GLY A 148 9.67 13.81 16.50
N TYR A 149 10.16 13.92 15.28
CA TYR A 149 9.34 13.86 14.06
C TYR A 149 10.04 12.97 13.04
N LEU A 150 9.32 12.01 12.49
CA LEU A 150 9.74 11.12 11.40
C LEU A 150 8.74 11.25 10.26
N ARG A 151 9.20 11.59 9.07
CA ARG A 151 8.35 11.64 7.88
C ARG A 151 8.68 10.50 6.92
N ILE A 152 7.65 9.84 6.42
CA ILE A 152 7.73 8.79 5.44
C ILE A 152 6.88 9.20 4.23
N THR A 153 7.46 9.27 3.04
CA THR A 153 6.76 9.72 1.82
C THR A 153 6.43 8.60 0.85
N SER A 154 7.09 7.45 0.96
CA SER A 154 6.86 6.26 0.16
C SER A 154 7.43 5.04 0.86
N PHE A 155 7.03 3.85 0.42
CA PHE A 155 7.66 2.55 0.71
C PHE A 155 8.20 1.91 -0.57
N GLU A 156 8.73 2.74 -1.47
CA GLU A 156 9.47 2.35 -2.67
C GLU A 156 10.97 2.36 -2.38
N GLY A 157 11.80 1.77 -3.26
CA GLY A 157 13.25 1.71 -3.11
C GLY A 157 13.74 0.39 -2.58
N GLU A 158 14.93 0.39 -1.96
CA GLU A 158 15.61 -0.82 -1.52
C GLU A 158 15.54 -0.98 0.01
N LEU A 159 15.82 -2.19 0.49
CA LEU A 159 15.79 -2.51 1.93
C LEU A 159 16.73 -1.59 2.75
N GLU A 160 17.90 -1.28 2.21
CA GLU A 160 18.91 -0.44 2.83
C GLU A 160 18.41 0.98 3.13
N ASP A 161 17.50 1.51 2.30
CA ASP A 161 16.88 2.82 2.52
C ASP A 161 16.10 2.84 3.85
N TYR A 162 15.48 1.73 4.22
CA TYR A 162 14.62 1.59 5.41
C TYR A 162 15.36 1.09 6.64
N GLN A 163 16.49 0.39 6.48
CA GLN A 163 17.37 0.03 7.59
C GLN A 163 18.02 1.26 8.26
N THR A 164 18.03 2.40 7.57
CA THR A 164 18.44 3.69 8.16
C THR A 164 17.60 4.11 9.37
N ILE A 165 16.44 3.47 9.60
CA ILE A 165 15.56 3.75 10.75
C ILE A 165 16.28 3.54 12.09
N ASP A 166 17.23 2.60 12.20
CA ASP A 166 17.97 2.35 13.45
C ASP A 166 18.79 3.60 13.85
N ALA A 167 19.49 4.22 12.89
CA ALA A 167 20.24 5.46 13.14
C ALA A 167 19.32 6.66 13.44
N ILE A 168 18.10 6.69 12.88
CA ILE A 168 17.11 7.73 13.17
C ILE A 168 16.59 7.59 14.60
N ILE A 169 16.27 6.37 15.03
CA ILE A 169 15.84 6.08 16.40
C ILE A 169 16.91 6.48 17.40
N ASP A 170 18.18 6.16 17.13
CA ASP A 170 19.30 6.59 17.97
C ASP A 170 19.42 8.13 18.05
N ALA A 171 19.24 8.83 16.93
CA ALA A 171 19.27 10.29 16.88
C ALA A 171 18.10 10.93 17.65
N LEU A 172 16.97 10.23 17.75
CA LEU A 172 15.75 10.64 18.44
C LEU A 172 15.62 10.02 19.85
N ALA A 173 16.59 9.25 20.33
CA ALA A 173 16.52 8.55 21.63
C ALA A 173 16.33 9.49 22.83
N GLY A 174 16.72 10.76 22.71
CA GLY A 174 16.53 11.77 23.75
C GLY A 174 15.16 12.49 23.68
N THR A 175 14.23 12.06 22.80
CA THR A 175 12.88 12.59 22.76
C THR A 175 11.95 11.79 23.67
N ARG A 176 10.95 12.45 24.26
CA ARG A 176 9.96 11.79 25.15
C ARG A 176 8.77 11.18 24.38
N ALA A 177 8.61 11.54 23.10
CA ALA A 177 7.56 11.06 22.23
C ALA A 177 7.96 11.27 20.75
N LEU A 178 7.24 10.63 19.82
CA LEU A 178 7.51 10.72 18.39
C LEU A 178 6.19 10.96 17.61
N ILE A 179 6.24 11.86 16.65
CA ILE A 179 5.23 11.97 15.59
C ILE A 179 5.78 11.28 14.34
N VAL A 180 5.07 10.27 13.84
CA VAL A 180 5.37 9.62 12.55
C VAL A 180 4.37 10.11 11.51
N ASP A 181 4.84 10.90 10.55
CA ASP A 181 3.98 11.48 9.53
C ASP A 181 3.96 10.59 8.27
N ALA A 182 2.88 9.84 8.13
CA ALA A 182 2.60 8.99 6.98
C ALA A 182 1.61 9.63 6.00
N ARG A 183 1.23 10.87 6.20
CA ARG A 183 0.36 11.60 5.29
C ARG A 183 1.01 11.76 3.93
N THR A 184 0.20 11.70 2.87
CA THR A 184 0.65 11.76 1.47
C THR A 184 1.45 10.54 0.96
N THR A 185 1.65 9.51 1.76
CA THR A 185 2.37 8.28 1.41
C THR A 185 1.53 7.40 0.50
N ARG A 186 1.99 7.19 -0.74
CA ARG A 186 1.24 6.46 -1.77
C ARG A 186 1.39 4.93 -1.71
N GLY A 187 2.08 4.41 -0.70
CA GLY A 187 2.35 2.99 -0.56
C GLY A 187 3.71 2.59 -1.10
N GLY A 188 3.80 1.40 -1.67
CA GLY A 188 5.03 0.72 -2.10
C GLY A 188 5.03 -0.73 -1.63
N ASP A 189 6.15 -1.20 -1.07
CA ASP A 189 6.31 -2.53 -0.52
C ASP A 189 5.95 -2.58 0.97
N THR A 190 5.06 -3.50 1.35
CA THR A 190 4.65 -3.69 2.75
C THR A 190 5.80 -4.25 3.61
N ASP A 191 6.73 -5.00 3.03
CA ASP A 191 7.88 -5.53 3.79
C ASP A 191 8.83 -4.40 4.16
N LEU A 192 9.00 -3.38 3.32
CA LEU A 192 9.74 -2.16 3.65
C LEU A 192 9.02 -1.35 4.76
N ALA A 193 7.69 -1.27 4.70
CA ALA A 193 6.91 -0.66 5.77
C ALA A 193 7.09 -1.40 7.12
N LYS A 194 7.17 -2.73 7.07
CA LYS A 194 7.41 -3.59 8.25
C LYS A 194 8.76 -3.33 8.89
N VAL A 195 9.81 -3.04 8.11
CA VAL A 195 11.13 -2.67 8.65
C VAL A 195 11.02 -1.48 9.61
N ILE A 196 10.24 -0.45 9.27
CA ILE A 196 10.04 0.69 10.17
C ILE A 196 9.14 0.30 11.36
N ALA A 197 7.97 -0.30 11.10
CA ALA A 197 6.99 -0.62 12.14
C ALA A 197 7.55 -1.57 13.21
N SER A 198 8.44 -2.48 12.83
CA SER A 198 9.06 -3.45 13.75
C SER A 198 9.89 -2.78 14.86
N ARG A 199 10.38 -1.55 14.66
CA ARG A 199 11.14 -0.77 15.68
C ARG A 199 10.26 -0.22 16.81
N PHE A 200 8.95 -0.25 16.62
CA PHE A 200 7.97 0.17 17.63
C PHE A 200 7.27 -1.02 18.32
N ALA A 201 7.43 -2.22 17.79
CA ALA A 201 6.87 -3.43 18.37
C ALA A 201 7.73 -3.93 19.53
N ASN A 202 7.10 -4.36 20.64
CA ASN A 202 7.76 -4.98 21.79
C ASN A 202 7.54 -6.49 21.86
N GLN A 203 6.57 -7.01 21.11
CA GLN A 203 6.23 -8.42 20.95
C GLN A 203 5.46 -8.59 19.62
N PRO A 204 5.14 -9.83 19.20
CA PRO A 204 4.30 -10.04 18.01
C PRO A 204 2.88 -9.50 18.20
N HIS A 205 2.38 -8.75 17.21
CA HIS A 205 1.01 -8.23 17.16
C HIS A 205 0.37 -8.54 15.81
N GLU A 206 -0.82 -9.16 15.81
CA GLU A 206 -1.63 -9.33 14.63
C GLU A 206 -2.14 -7.96 14.16
N TYR A 207 -1.96 -7.63 12.86
CA TYR A 207 -2.38 -6.35 12.33
C TYR A 207 -3.37 -6.44 11.16
N ARG A 208 -3.41 -7.57 10.44
CA ARG A 208 -4.41 -7.84 9.40
C ARG A 208 -4.58 -9.32 9.16
N ARG A 209 -5.70 -9.69 8.51
CA ARG A 209 -5.88 -11.00 7.90
C ARG A 209 -6.24 -10.82 6.43
N TYR A 210 -5.80 -11.77 5.61
CA TYR A 210 -6.13 -11.77 4.20
C TYR A 210 -6.36 -13.19 3.69
N LYS A 211 -7.03 -13.28 2.56
CA LYS A 211 -7.20 -14.48 1.75
C LYS A 211 -7.16 -14.11 0.29
N TYR A 212 -6.86 -15.04 -0.59
CA TYR A 212 -6.83 -14.80 -2.04
C TYR A 212 -7.64 -15.86 -2.79
N ARG A 213 -8.05 -15.49 -4.01
CA ARG A 213 -8.82 -16.39 -4.88
C ARG A 213 -7.98 -17.62 -5.23
N ASN A 214 -8.57 -18.83 -5.06
CA ASN A 214 -7.89 -20.09 -5.34
C ASN A 214 -8.76 -21.14 -6.05
N GLY A 215 -9.87 -20.74 -6.67
CA GLY A 215 -10.77 -21.61 -7.40
C GLY A 215 -11.47 -20.91 -8.57
N PRO A 216 -12.25 -21.65 -9.36
CA PRO A 216 -12.96 -21.14 -10.53
C PRO A 216 -14.14 -20.22 -10.16
N ASN A 217 -14.78 -20.43 -9.00
CA ASN A 217 -15.91 -19.63 -8.59
C ASN A 217 -15.47 -18.37 -7.84
N ARG A 218 -16.19 -17.26 -7.99
CA ARG A 218 -15.83 -15.94 -7.42
C ARG A 218 -15.87 -15.88 -5.90
N ASP A 219 -16.44 -16.83 -5.22
CA ASP A 219 -16.52 -17.01 -3.76
C ASP A 219 -15.49 -18.01 -3.21
N GLU A 220 -14.71 -18.66 -4.07
CA GLU A 220 -13.66 -19.60 -3.66
C GLU A 220 -12.36 -18.86 -3.32
N PHE A 221 -11.96 -19.01 -2.05
CA PHE A 221 -10.77 -18.39 -1.49
C PHE A 221 -9.95 -19.42 -0.71
N THR A 222 -8.68 -19.10 -0.45
CA THR A 222 -7.88 -19.81 0.54
C THR A 222 -8.45 -19.63 1.94
N ASP A 223 -7.94 -20.40 2.90
CA ASP A 223 -8.10 -20.07 4.31
C ASP A 223 -7.51 -18.69 4.61
N TRP A 224 -7.95 -18.11 5.73
CA TRP A 224 -7.40 -16.85 6.22
C TRP A 224 -5.94 -16.99 6.62
N ILE A 225 -5.13 -16.07 6.15
CA ILE A 225 -3.73 -15.91 6.53
C ILE A 225 -3.65 -14.68 7.44
N THR A 226 -3.00 -14.83 8.58
CA THR A 226 -2.79 -13.74 9.54
C THR A 226 -1.40 -13.16 9.37
N ASP A 227 -1.32 -11.85 9.20
CA ASP A 227 -0.07 -11.12 9.22
C ASP A 227 0.20 -10.52 10.58
N VAL A 228 1.48 -10.59 10.99
CA VAL A 228 1.96 -10.18 12.30
C VAL A 228 3.14 -9.22 12.12
N VAL A 229 3.14 -8.12 12.88
CA VAL A 229 4.33 -7.30 13.08
C VAL A 229 5.08 -7.83 14.31
N VAL A 230 6.39 -8.01 14.16
CA VAL A 230 7.26 -8.54 15.22
C VAL A 230 8.40 -7.55 15.50
N PRO A 231 8.98 -7.53 16.70
CA PRO A 231 10.19 -6.77 16.97
C PRO A 231 11.35 -7.28 16.09
N GLU A 232 11.96 -6.39 15.32
CA GLU A 232 13.12 -6.68 14.48
C GLU A 232 14.08 -5.49 14.47
N GLY A 233 15.37 -5.73 14.15
CA GLY A 233 16.41 -4.73 14.05
C GLY A 233 17.14 -4.48 15.36
N GLU A 234 18.05 -3.49 15.35
CA GLU A 234 18.91 -3.16 16.49
C GLU A 234 18.30 -2.07 17.39
N GLY A 235 17.47 -1.17 16.80
CA GLY A 235 16.83 -0.08 17.52
C GLY A 235 15.40 -0.41 17.95
N HIS A 236 14.99 0.07 19.13
CA HIS A 236 13.61 0.08 19.58
C HIS A 236 13.28 1.45 20.16
N TYR A 237 12.17 2.04 19.75
CA TYR A 237 11.68 3.30 20.29
C TYR A 237 10.65 3.04 21.39
N PRO A 238 10.98 3.32 22.66
CA PRO A 238 10.18 2.86 23.81
C PRO A 238 9.15 3.89 24.30
N HIS A 239 8.99 5.02 23.61
CA HIS A 239 8.14 6.13 24.05
C HIS A 239 6.85 6.21 23.24
N PRO A 240 5.82 6.97 23.69
CA PRO A 240 4.57 7.16 22.96
C PRO A 240 4.77 7.67 21.54
N VAL A 241 3.96 7.15 20.60
CA VAL A 241 4.00 7.51 19.18
C VAL A 241 2.64 7.96 18.71
N VAL A 242 2.59 9.06 17.97
CA VAL A 242 1.42 9.48 17.21
C VAL A 242 1.71 9.30 15.72
N VAL A 243 0.88 8.54 15.00
CA VAL A 243 0.98 8.37 13.54
C VAL A 243 -0.05 9.27 12.86
N LEU A 244 0.42 10.19 12.03
CA LEU A 244 -0.45 11.06 11.25
C LEU A 244 -0.86 10.40 9.93
N THR A 245 -2.17 10.38 9.65
CA THR A 245 -2.77 9.77 8.47
C THR A 245 -3.62 10.74 7.67
N ASP A 246 -3.76 10.53 6.37
CA ASP A 246 -4.69 11.25 5.50
C ASP A 246 -5.24 10.37 4.37
N ARG A 247 -6.12 10.93 3.55
CA ARG A 247 -6.75 10.26 2.39
C ARG A 247 -5.80 9.84 1.28
N ARG A 248 -4.52 10.21 1.32
CA ARG A 248 -3.49 9.75 0.37
C ARG A 248 -2.70 8.58 0.90
N CYS A 249 -2.78 8.27 2.18
CA CYS A 249 -2.23 7.03 2.71
C CYS A 249 -2.93 5.85 2.05
N PHE A 250 -2.18 5.09 1.23
CA PHE A 250 -2.71 4.08 0.33
C PHE A 250 -1.80 2.85 0.29
N SER A 251 -2.37 1.66 0.08
CA SER A 251 -1.64 0.42 -0.16
C SER A 251 -0.69 0.05 0.99
N ALA A 252 0.62 -0.04 0.78
CA ALA A 252 1.59 -0.35 1.85
C ALA A 252 1.56 0.67 3.00
N CYS A 253 1.17 1.95 2.75
CA CYS A 253 0.93 2.90 3.82
C CYS A 253 -0.21 2.44 4.73
N GLU A 254 -1.28 1.90 4.17
CA GLU A 254 -2.38 1.36 4.98
C GLU A 254 -1.94 0.11 5.77
N GLY A 255 -1.08 -0.73 5.16
CA GLY A 255 -0.41 -1.82 5.88
C GLY A 255 0.42 -1.30 7.06
N PHE A 256 1.19 -0.23 6.86
CA PHE A 256 1.94 0.44 7.92
C PHE A 256 1.01 0.99 9.03
N VAL A 257 -0.06 1.66 8.67
CA VAL A 257 -1.04 2.19 9.64
C VAL A 257 -1.65 1.04 10.47
N LEU A 258 -2.03 -0.08 9.84
CA LEU A 258 -2.54 -1.25 10.57
C LEU A 258 -1.49 -1.85 11.52
N MET A 259 -0.22 -1.94 11.08
CA MET A 259 0.87 -2.39 11.97
C MET A 259 1.00 -1.47 13.18
N MET A 260 1.02 -0.16 12.96
CA MET A 260 1.17 0.82 14.03
C MET A 260 -0.05 0.85 14.97
N GLN A 261 -1.29 0.76 14.44
CA GLN A 261 -2.51 0.66 15.27
C GLN A 261 -2.57 -0.59 16.14
N ALA A 262 -1.87 -1.66 15.76
CA ALA A 262 -1.83 -2.88 16.56
C ALA A 262 -0.92 -2.75 17.79
N LEU A 263 -0.10 -1.69 17.88
CA LEU A 263 0.88 -1.49 18.96
C LEU A 263 0.28 -0.69 20.12
N PRO A 264 0.53 -1.06 21.40
CA PRO A 264 -0.15 -0.47 22.55
C PRO A 264 0.21 0.99 22.83
N ASP A 265 1.43 1.41 22.47
CA ASP A 265 1.96 2.75 22.74
C ASP A 265 1.83 3.69 21.54
N VAL A 266 0.97 3.34 20.56
CA VAL A 266 0.74 4.09 19.32
C VAL A 266 -0.70 4.58 19.26
N VAL A 267 -0.88 5.84 18.87
CA VAL A 267 -2.17 6.44 18.55
C VAL A 267 -2.12 6.94 17.12
N THR A 268 -3.10 6.58 16.29
CA THR A 268 -3.25 7.16 14.95
C THR A 268 -4.16 8.39 14.99
N LEU A 269 -3.78 9.44 14.25
CA LEU A 269 -4.45 10.72 14.27
C LEU A 269 -4.52 11.32 12.85
N GLY A 270 -5.63 11.95 12.49
CA GLY A 270 -5.78 12.61 11.19
C GLY A 270 -7.08 12.27 10.49
N ASP A 271 -7.02 11.94 9.20
CA ASP A 271 -8.18 11.48 8.43
C ASP A 271 -8.07 9.98 8.11
N THR A 272 -9.21 9.39 7.78
CA THR A 272 -9.31 8.02 7.27
C THR A 272 -8.43 7.85 6.03
N THR A 273 -7.74 6.72 5.90
CA THR A 273 -6.91 6.40 4.75
C THR A 273 -7.71 6.19 3.46
N PHE A 274 -7.07 5.92 2.33
CA PHE A 274 -7.77 5.81 1.04
C PHE A 274 -8.73 4.62 0.98
N GLY A 275 -8.32 3.44 1.40
CA GLY A 275 -9.09 2.20 1.30
C GLY A 275 -8.66 1.34 0.11
N GLY A 276 -7.42 0.87 0.11
CA GLY A 276 -6.92 -0.04 -0.90
C GLY A 276 -5.69 -0.80 -0.42
N THR A 277 -5.89 -1.88 0.31
CA THR A 277 -4.82 -2.72 0.90
C THR A 277 -4.56 -4.01 0.15
N ALA A 278 -5.16 -4.22 -1.02
CA ALA A 278 -5.00 -5.44 -1.78
C ALA A 278 -3.59 -5.61 -2.36
N ARG A 279 -3.15 -6.85 -2.54
CA ARG A 279 -2.03 -7.12 -3.44
C ARG A 279 -2.53 -7.05 -4.88
N ALA A 280 -2.07 -6.05 -5.61
CA ALA A 280 -2.40 -5.90 -7.03
C ALA A 280 -1.28 -6.51 -7.88
N VAL A 281 -1.66 -7.44 -8.75
CA VAL A 281 -0.74 -8.17 -9.65
C VAL A 281 -0.84 -7.59 -11.05
N TRP A 282 0.31 -7.36 -11.67
CA TRP A 282 0.38 -6.95 -13.07
C TRP A 282 0.00 -8.08 -14.01
N GLN A 283 -0.75 -7.73 -15.04
CA GLN A 283 -1.12 -8.58 -16.16
C GLN A 283 -0.82 -7.85 -17.46
N GLU A 284 -0.60 -8.60 -18.54
CA GLU A 284 -0.33 -8.05 -19.86
C GLU A 284 -1.35 -8.60 -20.88
N LEU A 285 -1.77 -7.73 -21.79
CA LEU A 285 -2.64 -8.08 -22.92
C LEU A 285 -1.81 -8.35 -24.20
N PRO A 286 -2.32 -9.12 -25.17
CA PRO A 286 -1.63 -9.37 -26.45
C PRO A 286 -1.21 -8.14 -27.22
N ASN A 287 -1.86 -6.99 -27.02
CA ASN A 287 -1.47 -5.70 -27.62
C ASN A 287 -0.33 -4.98 -26.83
N GLY A 288 0.22 -5.61 -25.78
CA GLY A 288 1.30 -5.07 -24.96
C GLY A 288 0.83 -4.11 -23.86
N TRP A 289 -0.48 -3.92 -23.68
CA TRP A 289 -0.97 -3.10 -22.58
C TRP A 289 -0.87 -3.85 -21.26
N SER A 290 -0.49 -3.12 -20.21
CA SER A 290 -0.42 -3.66 -18.85
C SER A 290 -1.56 -3.13 -17.99
N TYR A 291 -2.06 -3.98 -17.09
CA TYR A 291 -3.10 -3.62 -16.13
C TYR A 291 -2.89 -4.34 -14.80
N ARG A 292 -3.56 -3.89 -13.75
CA ARG A 292 -3.45 -4.47 -12.41
C ARG A 292 -4.77 -5.07 -11.94
N VAL A 293 -4.68 -6.21 -11.27
CA VAL A 293 -5.82 -6.93 -10.67
C VAL A 293 -5.56 -7.12 -9.19
N SER A 294 -6.49 -6.68 -8.33
CA SER A 294 -6.43 -6.87 -6.88
C SER A 294 -6.81 -8.29 -6.51
N THR A 295 -5.85 -9.06 -6.00
CA THR A 295 -6.00 -10.51 -5.77
C THR A 295 -6.24 -10.89 -4.31
N TRP A 296 -5.94 -10.02 -3.35
CA TRP A 296 -6.13 -10.27 -1.92
C TRP A 296 -7.38 -9.60 -1.39
N PHE A 297 -8.14 -10.34 -0.60
CA PHE A 297 -9.22 -9.82 0.22
C PHE A 297 -8.70 -9.59 1.63
N VAL A 298 -8.58 -8.32 2.03
CA VAL A 298 -7.93 -7.91 3.27
C VAL A 298 -8.95 -7.38 4.28
N VAL A 299 -8.78 -7.80 5.54
CA VAL A 299 -9.57 -7.28 6.67
C VAL A 299 -8.64 -6.89 7.83
N GLN A 300 -9.09 -5.96 8.64
CA GLN A 300 -8.52 -5.65 9.95
C GLN A 300 -8.70 -6.84 10.91
N PRO A 301 -7.98 -6.91 12.04
CA PRO A 301 -8.15 -7.99 13.02
C PRO A 301 -9.60 -8.15 13.53
N ASN A 302 -10.34 -7.06 13.62
CA ASN A 302 -11.76 -7.05 14.00
C ASN A 302 -12.73 -7.52 12.88
N GLY A 303 -12.20 -7.87 11.70
CA GLY A 303 -12.98 -8.32 10.54
C GLY A 303 -13.50 -7.22 9.62
N GLN A 304 -13.24 -5.94 9.90
CA GLN A 304 -13.66 -4.85 9.02
C GLN A 304 -12.85 -4.87 7.72
N VAL A 305 -13.56 -4.75 6.60
CA VAL A 305 -12.95 -4.64 5.27
C VAL A 305 -12.37 -3.24 5.10
N VAL A 306 -11.14 -3.17 4.61
CA VAL A 306 -10.43 -1.89 4.35
C VAL A 306 -10.75 -1.35 2.96
N GLU A 307 -10.88 -2.23 1.96
CA GLU A 307 -11.12 -1.84 0.57
C GLU A 307 -12.37 -0.95 0.41
N GLY A 308 -12.19 0.20 -0.22
CA GLY A 308 -13.22 1.22 -0.46
C GLY A 308 -13.65 2.02 0.78
N ARG A 309 -13.19 1.65 1.99
CA ARG A 309 -13.56 2.32 3.26
C ARG A 309 -12.41 3.09 3.88
N GLY A 310 -11.19 2.56 3.78
CA GLY A 310 -10.03 3.04 4.49
C GLY A 310 -9.96 2.58 5.95
N ILE A 311 -8.91 3.02 6.61
CA ILE A 311 -8.63 2.78 8.03
C ILE A 311 -8.92 4.10 8.75
N ALA A 312 -9.89 4.09 9.65
CA ALA A 312 -10.17 5.25 10.48
C ALA A 312 -9.04 5.43 11.52
N PRO A 313 -8.56 6.65 11.74
CA PRO A 313 -7.63 6.91 12.84
C PRO A 313 -8.34 6.81 14.20
N ASP A 314 -7.57 6.59 15.26
CA ASP A 314 -8.10 6.58 16.65
C ASP A 314 -8.64 7.96 17.03
N ILE A 315 -7.99 9.05 16.56
CA ILE A 315 -8.41 10.42 16.78
C ILE A 315 -8.61 11.13 15.43
N SER A 316 -9.83 11.55 15.15
CA SER A 316 -10.15 12.27 13.92
C SER A 316 -9.71 13.73 14.01
N ALA A 317 -8.83 14.15 13.09
CA ALA A 317 -8.37 15.51 12.87
C ALA A 317 -8.10 15.74 11.37
N PRO A 318 -9.13 15.65 10.52
CA PRO A 318 -8.95 15.77 9.08
C PRO A 318 -8.44 17.17 8.71
N TYR A 319 -7.65 17.21 7.62
CA TYR A 319 -7.20 18.50 7.10
C TYR A 319 -8.36 19.39 6.74
N VAL A 320 -8.32 20.63 7.23
CA VAL A 320 -9.30 21.68 6.91
C VAL A 320 -8.55 22.84 6.24
N GLN A 321 -8.87 23.12 4.99
CA GLN A 321 -8.36 24.31 4.33
C GLN A 321 -9.14 25.54 4.85
N VAL A 322 -8.48 26.38 5.63
CA VAL A 322 -9.13 27.54 6.26
C VAL A 322 -9.12 28.73 5.32
N ASP A 323 -8.02 28.98 4.60
CA ASP A 323 -7.89 30.03 3.59
C ASP A 323 -6.74 29.70 2.63
N SER A 324 -6.69 30.36 1.46
CA SER A 324 -5.63 30.11 0.46
C SER A 324 -4.22 30.52 0.89
N PHE A 325 -4.10 31.27 1.99
CA PHE A 325 -2.83 31.79 2.51
C PHE A 325 -2.48 31.33 3.92
N ASP A 326 -3.41 30.76 4.69
CA ASP A 326 -3.18 30.30 6.06
C ASP A 326 -3.35 28.77 6.11
N ILE A 327 -2.21 28.06 6.00
CA ILE A 327 -2.18 26.60 6.03
C ILE A 327 -1.94 26.19 7.49
N GLN A 328 -3.03 26.03 8.24
CA GLN A 328 -2.97 25.46 9.58
C GLN A 328 -2.97 23.94 9.50
N ASP A 329 -2.03 23.31 10.20
CA ASP A 329 -1.95 21.85 10.31
C ASP A 329 -2.60 21.39 11.63
N ASN A 330 -3.94 21.30 11.62
CA ASN A 330 -4.72 20.89 12.78
C ASN A 330 -4.37 19.49 13.31
N ALA A 331 -3.84 18.60 12.48
CA ALA A 331 -3.36 17.30 12.91
C ALA A 331 -2.04 17.41 13.68
N MET A 332 -1.10 18.26 13.22
CA MET A 332 0.13 18.55 13.97
C MET A 332 -0.19 19.23 15.31
N ASP A 333 -1.06 20.25 15.32
CA ASP A 333 -1.47 20.94 16.55
C ASP A 333 -2.02 19.94 17.56
N ARG A 334 -2.95 19.07 17.14
CA ARG A 334 -3.57 18.07 18.01
C ARG A 334 -2.59 16.99 18.48
N ALA A 335 -1.65 16.57 17.62
CA ALA A 335 -0.62 15.60 17.99
C ALA A 335 0.33 16.17 19.08
N ILE A 336 0.75 17.42 18.93
CA ILE A 336 1.61 18.11 19.91
C ILE A 336 0.87 18.28 21.24
N GLU A 337 -0.40 18.70 21.21
CA GLU A 337 -1.24 18.82 22.40
C GLU A 337 -1.36 17.47 23.14
N LEU A 338 -1.74 16.39 22.40
CA LEU A 338 -1.89 15.04 22.97
C LEU A 338 -0.60 14.57 23.65
N LEU A 339 0.53 14.74 22.97
CA LEU A 339 1.83 14.34 23.52
C LEU A 339 2.29 15.27 24.66
N GLY A 340 1.77 16.50 24.74
CA GLY A 340 1.97 17.41 25.86
C GLY A 340 1.25 16.97 27.15
N GLU A 341 0.10 16.31 27.02
CA GLU A 341 -0.71 15.80 28.14
C GLU A 341 -0.18 14.50 28.76
N ILE A 342 0.66 13.75 28.04
CA ILE A 342 1.23 12.45 28.49
C ILE A 342 2.48 12.64 29.37
N GLY A 343 2.95 13.86 29.60
CA GLY A 343 4.16 14.22 30.32
C GLY A 343 3.98 14.54 31.80
#